data_33038699db89504da1e4355401c86906
#
_entry.id   33038699db89504da1e4355401c86906
#
_cell.length_a   1.000
_cell.length_b   1.000
_cell.length_c   1.000
_cell.angle_alpha   90.00
_cell.angle_beta   90.00
_cell.angle_gamma   90.00
#
_symmetry.space_group_name_H-M   'P 1'
#
loop_
_entity.id
_entity.type
_entity.pdbx_description
1 polymer ?
#
loop_
_entity_poly.entity_id
_entity_poly.type
_entity_poly.pdbx_seq_one_letter_code
_entity_poly.pdbx_strand_id
1 'polypeptide(L)'
;MTHSINSKEARIEPFRITQTNSLDLEDVVRGRLSQIVHSVDVGNDEVLRSPFLKDLSDDEVLSVFDKVFLDKIEALPPAFRDLELSNRDKFGPRSIAVPWTERRASLKEYFKLESHNKEIPVKPATSGRLRRISIERAIRQLKNQTSGGLPKLEKKANLKEDITDNLQDELDAEYPCVPYTRTQERKKTRNVWGYPMADTLNEMRVASPLTEYYKAHSSYRSSLAGPSSVDKRLRTLLSRRGKKVSIDFKAYDAHVDPHIQFAARQKAKSLFQKSEHDAIDAIYDRMSTIGIVTPDGIYNGSHGVPSGSSLTNIVDSDAQYEIAKLVIIPEDEADIHGDDGAYNSADPDKLISNFIDHGLLVNEGKTHISDDYFIYLQNYYSQDDNGDVYGKYPIYRAILRIHFLERWTNFESVGLNGQDYFGIRMISILENVRYHPLFEELVRFVVKHDKFGLKVSEKGLIDYVNMVKQSSGTQGILINQRGDDLEGIRNFATFKLISEMS
;
A
#
# COMPACT_ATOMS: atom_id res chain seq x y z
N MET A 1 -28.02 10.10 -26.06
CA MET A 1 -28.38 11.15 -25.09
C MET A 1 -27.49 10.95 -23.90
N THR A 2 -26.43 11.71 -23.78
CA THR A 2 -25.57 11.77 -22.60
C THR A 2 -26.30 12.61 -21.55
N HIS A 3 -26.96 11.98 -20.59
CA HIS A 3 -27.37 12.70 -19.40
C HIS A 3 -26.09 13.04 -18.63
N SER A 4 -25.79 14.32 -18.50
CA SER A 4 -24.86 14.82 -17.50
C SER A 4 -25.44 14.43 -16.16
N ILE A 5 -24.85 13.43 -15.50
CA ILE A 5 -25.22 13.09 -14.13
C ILE A 5 -24.72 14.25 -13.29
N ASN A 6 -25.67 15.05 -12.80
CA ASN A 6 -25.40 16.16 -11.90
C ASN A 6 -24.60 15.65 -10.69
N SER A 7 -23.69 16.46 -10.18
CA SER A 7 -22.96 16.32 -8.91
C SER A 7 -23.84 16.03 -7.66
N LYS A 8 -25.12 15.82 -7.85
CA LYS A 8 -26.12 15.50 -6.81
C LYS A 8 -26.13 14.06 -6.32
N GLU A 9 -25.33 13.15 -6.89
CA GLU A 9 -25.36 11.73 -6.53
C GLU A 9 -24.21 11.29 -5.59
N ALA A 10 -23.18 12.12 -5.37
CA ALA A 10 -22.23 11.90 -4.28
C ALA A 10 -22.82 12.43 -2.98
N ARG A 11 -22.83 11.60 -1.93
CA ARG A 11 -23.23 12.04 -0.59
C ARG A 11 -22.16 13.01 -0.07
N ILE A 12 -22.52 14.29 0.07
CA ILE A 12 -21.62 15.33 0.59
C ILE A 12 -22.11 15.76 1.96
N GLU A 13 -21.29 15.50 2.99
CA GLU A 13 -21.52 15.93 4.36
C GLU A 13 -20.48 16.95 4.79
N PRO A 14 -20.86 18.03 5.48
CA PRO A 14 -19.92 19.04 5.95
C PRO A 14 -19.01 18.47 7.04
N PHE A 15 -17.74 18.95 7.06
CA PHE A 15 -16.80 18.61 8.12
C PHE A 15 -17.30 19.11 9.47
N ARG A 16 -17.24 18.25 10.48
CA ARG A 16 -17.54 18.56 11.87
C ARG A 16 -16.71 17.72 12.84
N ILE A 17 -16.46 18.24 14.02
CA ILE A 17 -15.78 17.52 15.09
C ILE A 17 -16.82 17.25 16.21
N THR A 18 -16.92 15.99 16.62
CA THR A 18 -17.78 15.58 17.73
C THR A 18 -16.95 15.04 18.90
N GLN A 19 -17.56 14.97 20.07
CA GLN A 19 -16.86 14.51 21.28
C GLN A 19 -16.73 13.00 21.29
N THR A 20 -15.56 12.48 21.68
CA THR A 20 -15.32 11.02 21.77
C THR A 20 -16.18 10.35 22.86
N ASN A 21 -16.56 11.09 23.90
CA ASN A 21 -17.42 10.58 24.97
C ASN A 21 -18.87 10.30 24.53
N SER A 22 -19.28 10.75 23.35
CA SER A 22 -20.58 10.42 22.74
C SER A 22 -20.68 8.97 22.26
N LEU A 23 -19.55 8.26 22.14
CA LEU A 23 -19.55 6.85 21.75
C LEU A 23 -20.04 5.97 22.91
N ASP A 24 -20.99 5.11 22.61
CA ASP A 24 -21.43 4.07 23.56
C ASP A 24 -20.44 2.91 23.53
N LEU A 25 -19.56 2.87 24.52
CA LEU A 25 -18.47 1.90 24.64
C LEU A 25 -18.36 1.42 26.06
N GLU A 26 -18.02 0.14 26.23
CA GLU A 26 -17.63 -0.42 27.52
C GLU A 26 -16.39 0.29 28.09
N ASP A 27 -16.27 0.40 29.41
CA ASP A 27 -15.17 1.10 30.08
C ASP A 27 -13.79 0.56 29.69
N VAL A 28 -13.67 -0.76 29.53
CA VAL A 28 -12.41 -1.41 29.10
C VAL A 28 -12.01 -0.96 27.67
N VAL A 29 -12.99 -0.89 26.77
CA VAL A 29 -12.76 -0.43 25.38
C VAL A 29 -12.43 1.05 25.37
N ARG A 30 -13.12 1.86 26.16
CA ARG A 30 -12.83 3.28 26.34
C ARG A 30 -11.41 3.52 26.85
N GLY A 31 -10.94 2.71 27.80
CA GLY A 31 -9.55 2.76 28.28
C GLY A 31 -8.54 2.41 27.17
N ARG A 32 -8.79 1.36 26.38
CA ARG A 32 -7.94 0.99 25.22
C ARG A 32 -7.92 2.09 24.16
N LEU A 33 -9.08 2.67 23.85
CA LEU A 33 -9.19 3.77 22.88
C LEU A 33 -8.37 4.98 23.34
N SER A 34 -8.46 5.34 24.63
CA SER A 34 -7.68 6.42 25.23
C SER A 34 -6.18 6.20 25.08
N GLN A 35 -5.69 4.98 25.29
CA GLN A 35 -4.28 4.63 25.10
C GLN A 35 -3.85 4.79 23.63
N ILE A 36 -4.67 4.34 22.67
CA ILE A 36 -4.40 4.50 21.24
C ILE A 36 -4.32 5.98 20.88
N VAL A 37 -5.30 6.77 21.29
CA VAL A 37 -5.35 8.22 21.04
C VAL A 37 -4.15 8.92 21.66
N HIS A 38 -3.78 8.58 22.90
CA HIS A 38 -2.59 9.12 23.56
C HIS A 38 -1.30 8.80 22.78
N SER A 39 -1.14 7.55 22.32
CA SER A 39 0.04 7.18 21.52
C SER A 39 0.15 7.97 20.21
N VAL A 40 -1.00 8.31 19.61
CA VAL A 40 -1.07 9.17 18.42
C VAL A 40 -0.72 10.61 18.75
N ASP A 41 -1.17 11.09 19.91
CA ASP A 41 -0.96 12.45 20.37
C ASP A 41 0.52 12.74 20.64
N VAL A 42 1.18 11.85 21.39
CA VAL A 42 2.59 12.05 21.79
C VAL A 42 3.59 11.62 20.71
N GLY A 43 3.22 10.70 19.81
CA GLY A 43 4.14 10.12 18.84
C GLY A 43 5.11 9.11 19.48
N ASN A 44 6.21 8.81 18.76
CA ASN A 44 7.27 7.91 19.23
C ASN A 44 8.59 8.28 18.55
N ASP A 45 9.65 8.44 19.32
CA ASP A 45 11.01 8.76 18.87
C ASP A 45 11.99 7.58 18.96
N GLU A 46 11.53 6.39 19.38
CA GLU A 46 12.34 5.20 19.48
C GLU A 46 12.85 4.74 18.13
N VAL A 47 14.16 4.54 18.01
CA VAL A 47 14.82 4.04 16.81
C VAL A 47 15.03 2.54 16.92
N LEU A 48 14.29 1.79 16.10
CA LEU A 48 14.39 0.35 16.04
C LEU A 48 15.37 -0.10 14.95
N ARG A 49 16.38 -0.87 15.35
CA ARG A 49 17.40 -1.43 14.46
C ARG A 49 17.41 -2.95 14.49
N SER A 50 17.77 -3.55 13.36
CA SER A 50 18.10 -4.98 13.31
C SER A 50 19.50 -5.21 13.92
N PRO A 51 19.89 -6.46 14.19
CA PRO A 51 21.25 -6.77 14.65
C PRO A 51 22.32 -6.60 13.57
N PHE A 52 21.98 -6.28 12.34
CA PHE A 52 22.93 -6.07 11.24
C PHE A 52 23.80 -4.83 11.49
N LEU A 53 25.12 -5.03 11.54
CA LEU A 53 26.11 -3.98 11.86
C LEU A 53 25.78 -3.21 13.15
N LYS A 54 25.25 -3.89 14.16
CA LYS A 54 24.73 -3.27 15.39
C LYS A 54 25.74 -2.48 16.20
N ASP A 55 27.03 -2.74 16.02
CA ASP A 55 28.13 -2.12 16.76
C ASP A 55 28.60 -0.80 16.11
N LEU A 56 28.04 -0.44 14.95
CA LEU A 56 28.30 0.81 14.23
C LEU A 56 27.16 1.80 14.43
N SER A 57 27.49 3.08 14.42
CA SER A 57 26.49 4.14 14.29
C SER A 57 25.84 4.13 12.91
N ASP A 58 24.69 4.76 12.75
CA ASP A 58 23.97 4.81 11.47
C ASP A 58 24.82 5.44 10.36
N ASP A 59 25.59 6.49 10.67
CA ASP A 59 26.49 7.15 9.71
C ASP A 59 27.66 6.25 9.33
N GLU A 60 28.20 5.48 10.27
CA GLU A 60 29.25 4.50 9.98
C GLU A 60 28.73 3.35 9.10
N VAL A 61 27.51 2.87 9.34
CA VAL A 61 26.87 1.86 8.46
C VAL A 61 26.75 2.38 7.05
N LEU A 62 26.25 3.58 6.84
CA LEU A 62 26.15 4.20 5.53
C LEU A 62 27.55 4.40 4.90
N SER A 63 28.51 4.87 5.67
CA SER A 63 29.90 5.07 5.18
C SER A 63 30.55 3.77 4.74
N VAL A 64 30.37 2.68 5.47
CA VAL A 64 30.90 1.34 5.09
C VAL A 64 30.23 0.85 3.80
N PHE A 65 28.96 1.12 3.63
CA PHE A 65 28.22 0.77 2.41
C PHE A 65 28.68 1.62 1.21
N ASP A 66 28.78 2.95 1.39
CA ASP A 66 29.23 3.89 0.36
C ASP A 66 30.62 3.53 -0.19
N LYS A 67 31.57 3.16 0.68
CA LYS A 67 32.93 2.75 0.26
C LYS A 67 32.95 1.59 -0.74
N VAL A 68 31.90 0.75 -0.74
CA VAL A 68 31.82 -0.40 -1.64
C VAL A 68 31.00 -0.09 -2.90
N PHE A 69 29.93 0.71 -2.74
CA PHE A 69 28.90 0.80 -3.77
C PHE A 69 28.78 2.16 -4.45
N LEU A 70 29.18 3.27 -3.82
CA LEU A 70 28.88 4.61 -4.35
C LEU A 70 29.44 4.85 -5.75
N ASP A 71 30.72 4.55 -6.00
CA ASP A 71 31.33 4.72 -7.31
C ASP A 71 30.66 3.85 -8.39
N LYS A 72 30.17 2.66 -8.01
CA LYS A 72 29.49 1.74 -8.91
C LYS A 72 28.06 2.21 -9.23
N ILE A 73 27.40 2.84 -8.25
CA ILE A 73 26.08 3.47 -8.42
C ILE A 73 26.21 4.66 -9.38
N GLU A 74 27.27 5.46 -9.28
CA GLU A 74 27.47 6.59 -10.18
C GLU A 74 27.67 6.18 -11.64
N ALA A 75 28.09 4.94 -11.90
CA ALA A 75 28.21 4.37 -13.23
C ALA A 75 26.89 3.85 -13.83
N LEU A 76 25.81 3.83 -13.07
CA LEU A 76 24.48 3.41 -13.55
C LEU A 76 23.87 4.45 -14.53
N PRO A 77 22.86 4.05 -15.33
CA PRO A 77 22.08 5.00 -16.13
C PRO A 77 21.56 6.16 -15.28
N PRO A 78 21.57 7.40 -15.76
CA PRO A 78 21.30 8.59 -14.93
C PRO A 78 20.04 8.50 -14.06
N ALA A 79 18.90 8.11 -14.63
CA ALA A 79 17.65 8.02 -13.86
C ALA A 79 17.68 6.90 -12.80
N PHE A 80 18.38 5.81 -13.07
CA PHE A 80 18.56 4.73 -12.09
C PHE A 80 19.50 5.15 -10.96
N ARG A 81 20.61 5.79 -11.31
CA ARG A 81 21.53 6.41 -10.35
C ARG A 81 20.80 7.40 -9.44
N ASP A 82 19.99 8.29 -10.02
CA ASP A 82 19.26 9.31 -9.28
C ASP A 82 18.22 8.68 -8.34
N LEU A 83 17.59 7.58 -8.74
CA LEU A 83 16.72 6.78 -7.87
C LEU A 83 17.50 6.17 -6.70
N GLU A 84 18.68 5.62 -6.93
CA GLU A 84 19.57 5.10 -5.89
C GLU A 84 20.00 6.19 -4.90
N LEU A 85 20.50 7.32 -5.39
CA LEU A 85 20.94 8.44 -4.57
C LEU A 85 19.79 9.05 -3.76
N SER A 86 18.59 9.15 -4.36
CA SER A 86 17.38 9.54 -3.62
C SER A 86 17.04 8.57 -2.48
N ASN A 87 17.32 7.28 -2.62
CA ASN A 87 17.14 6.31 -1.53
C ASN A 87 18.29 6.36 -0.52
N ARG A 88 19.53 6.64 -0.95
CA ARG A 88 20.66 6.91 -0.07
C ARG A 88 20.35 8.07 0.88
N ASP A 89 19.88 9.17 0.35
CA ASP A 89 19.50 10.34 1.14
C ASP A 89 18.37 10.09 2.16
N LYS A 90 17.61 9.02 1.99
CA LYS A 90 16.58 8.58 2.95
C LYS A 90 17.10 7.62 4.02
N PHE A 91 18.39 7.26 3.97
CA PHE A 91 18.95 6.34 4.95
C PHE A 91 18.79 6.92 6.37
N GLY A 92 18.06 6.21 7.21
CA GLY A 92 17.72 6.66 8.56
C GLY A 92 16.52 5.91 9.16
N PRO A 93 16.17 6.26 10.40
CA PRO A 93 15.12 5.58 11.17
C PRO A 93 13.76 5.52 10.46
N ARG A 94 13.07 4.37 10.64
CA ARG A 94 11.75 4.10 10.09
C ARG A 94 10.67 3.91 11.15
N SER A 95 11.03 3.94 12.44
CA SER A 95 10.12 3.70 13.56
C SER A 95 9.63 4.99 14.23
N ILE A 96 10.19 6.14 13.87
CA ILE A 96 9.83 7.43 14.46
C ILE A 96 8.45 7.88 13.98
N ALA A 97 7.56 8.17 14.92
CA ALA A 97 6.25 8.77 14.67
C ALA A 97 6.22 10.19 15.23
N VAL A 98 5.96 11.18 14.38
CA VAL A 98 5.79 12.57 14.85
C VAL A 98 4.50 12.72 15.65
N PRO A 99 4.44 13.65 16.62
CA PRO A 99 3.26 13.89 17.43
C PRO A 99 2.09 14.44 16.59
N TRP A 100 0.88 14.37 17.15
CA TRP A 100 -0.34 14.83 16.49
C TRP A 100 -0.27 16.28 15.99
N THR A 101 0.34 17.15 16.76
CA THR A 101 0.50 18.57 16.40
C THR A 101 1.18 18.78 15.04
N GLU A 102 2.08 17.88 14.65
CA GLU A 102 2.81 17.96 13.38
C GLU A 102 2.07 17.27 12.21
N ARG A 103 1.20 16.28 12.49
CA ARG A 103 0.50 15.49 11.44
C ARG A 103 -0.99 15.77 11.32
N ARG A 104 -1.57 16.54 12.23
CA ARG A 104 -2.99 16.93 12.21
C ARG A 104 -3.43 17.54 10.88
N ALA A 105 -2.60 18.40 10.30
CA ALA A 105 -2.90 19.04 9.03
C ALA A 105 -3.06 18.04 7.87
N SER A 106 -2.24 16.98 7.84
CA SER A 106 -2.32 15.95 6.80
C SER A 106 -3.60 15.10 6.90
N LEU A 107 -4.17 14.90 8.10
CA LEU A 107 -5.47 14.26 8.23
C LEU A 107 -6.63 15.21 7.86
N LYS A 108 -6.54 16.48 8.23
CA LYS A 108 -7.55 17.49 7.84
C LYS A 108 -7.64 17.68 6.33
N GLU A 109 -6.56 17.40 5.60
CA GLU A 109 -6.54 17.45 4.14
C GLU A 109 -7.60 16.56 3.51
N TYR A 110 -7.85 15.37 4.09
CA TYR A 110 -8.89 14.43 3.63
C TYR A 110 -10.29 15.02 3.61
N PHE A 111 -10.58 16.00 4.50
CA PHE A 111 -11.89 16.63 4.67
C PHE A 111 -12.04 17.95 3.90
N LYS A 112 -11.03 18.34 3.14
CA LYS A 112 -11.11 19.47 2.24
C LYS A 112 -11.68 19.00 0.90
N LEU A 113 -12.90 19.41 0.63
CA LEU A 113 -13.50 19.18 -0.68
C LEU A 113 -13.10 20.34 -1.60
N GLU A 114 -12.30 20.04 -2.61
CA GLU A 114 -11.87 21.06 -3.57
C GLU A 114 -12.90 21.19 -4.70
N SER A 115 -13.00 22.40 -5.26
CA SER A 115 -13.74 22.62 -6.50
C SER A 115 -12.87 22.19 -7.67
N HIS A 116 -13.32 21.23 -8.44
CA HIS A 116 -12.62 20.76 -9.63
C HIS A 116 -12.84 21.69 -10.83
N ASN A 117 -11.80 21.86 -11.65
CA ASN A 117 -11.90 22.61 -12.89
C ASN A 117 -12.75 21.87 -13.93
N LYS A 118 -12.76 20.53 -13.85
CA LYS A 118 -13.53 19.66 -14.76
C LYS A 118 -14.21 18.53 -13.98
N GLU A 119 -15.39 18.15 -14.43
CA GLU A 119 -16.10 16.97 -13.94
C GLU A 119 -15.71 15.74 -14.76
N ILE A 120 -15.59 14.58 -14.09
CA ILE A 120 -15.39 13.30 -14.78
C ILE A 120 -16.71 12.89 -15.43
N PRO A 121 -16.75 12.68 -16.76
CA PRO A 121 -17.97 12.22 -17.44
C PRO A 121 -18.29 10.79 -17.04
N VAL A 122 -19.23 10.61 -16.13
CA VAL A 122 -19.63 9.30 -15.64
C VAL A 122 -20.84 8.78 -16.40
N LYS A 123 -20.78 7.53 -16.84
CA LYS A 123 -21.95 6.84 -17.42
C LYS A 123 -22.69 6.09 -16.31
N PRO A 124 -24.04 6.02 -16.37
CA PRO A 124 -24.80 5.16 -15.49
C PRO A 124 -24.27 3.72 -15.52
N ALA A 125 -24.19 3.10 -14.35
CA ALA A 125 -23.71 1.73 -14.24
C ALA A 125 -24.64 0.76 -15.01
N THR A 126 -24.02 -0.07 -15.85
CA THR A 126 -24.70 -1.20 -16.51
C THR A 126 -24.78 -2.39 -15.56
N SER A 127 -25.48 -3.45 -15.94
CA SER A 127 -25.50 -4.69 -15.15
C SER A 127 -24.39 -5.63 -15.61
N GLY A 128 -23.49 -5.97 -14.69
CA GLY A 128 -22.45 -6.97 -14.87
C GLY A 128 -22.85 -8.37 -14.37
N ARG A 129 -21.85 -9.21 -14.07
CA ARG A 129 -22.07 -10.60 -13.64
C ARG A 129 -21.63 -10.90 -12.21
N LEU A 130 -20.84 -10.02 -11.59
CA LEU A 130 -20.32 -10.21 -10.25
C LEU A 130 -21.45 -10.17 -9.21
N ARG A 131 -21.22 -10.85 -8.10
CA ARG A 131 -22.02 -10.78 -6.88
C ARG A 131 -21.10 -10.57 -5.70
N ARG A 132 -21.60 -9.95 -4.66
CA ARG A 132 -20.89 -9.85 -3.39
C ARG A 132 -20.66 -11.25 -2.82
N ILE A 133 -19.48 -11.50 -2.24
CA ILE A 133 -19.23 -12.76 -1.53
C ILE A 133 -20.02 -12.83 -0.24
N SER A 134 -20.24 -14.04 0.30
CA SER A 134 -20.89 -14.23 1.59
C SER A 134 -20.03 -13.71 2.75
N ILE A 135 -20.67 -13.45 3.91
CA ILE A 135 -19.97 -13.02 5.12
C ILE A 135 -18.97 -14.06 5.58
N GLU A 136 -19.32 -15.35 5.56
CA GLU A 136 -18.45 -16.45 5.98
C GLU A 136 -17.20 -16.52 5.09
N ARG A 137 -17.33 -16.23 3.80
CA ARG A 137 -16.18 -16.17 2.88
C ARG A 137 -15.31 -14.96 3.19
N ALA A 138 -15.89 -13.80 3.49
CA ALA A 138 -15.15 -12.61 3.91
C ALA A 138 -14.41 -12.85 5.24
N ILE A 139 -15.04 -13.46 6.23
CA ILE A 139 -14.43 -13.83 7.53
C ILE A 139 -13.20 -14.73 7.34
N ARG A 140 -13.25 -15.69 6.42
CA ARG A 140 -12.10 -16.57 6.13
C ARG A 140 -10.90 -15.81 5.54
N GLN A 141 -11.12 -14.67 4.89
CA GLN A 141 -10.07 -13.85 4.27
C GLN A 141 -9.48 -12.79 5.21
N LEU A 142 -10.04 -12.62 6.42
CA LEU A 142 -9.55 -11.62 7.38
C LEU A 142 -8.12 -11.92 7.87
N LYS A 143 -7.34 -10.85 8.08
CA LYS A 143 -6.03 -10.91 8.73
C LYS A 143 -6.22 -11.05 10.25
N ASN A 144 -5.98 -12.22 10.80
CA ASN A 144 -6.26 -12.58 12.18
C ASN A 144 -5.60 -11.67 13.25
N GLN A 145 -4.39 -11.23 13.00
CA GLN A 145 -3.57 -10.50 13.99
C GLN A 145 -3.77 -8.97 13.98
N THR A 146 -4.60 -8.45 13.09
CA THR A 146 -4.94 -7.02 13.07
C THR A 146 -6.11 -6.73 14.02
N SER A 147 -6.19 -5.47 14.50
CA SER A 147 -7.32 -5.00 15.31
C SER A 147 -8.63 -5.05 14.53
N GLY A 148 -9.70 -5.41 15.21
CA GLY A 148 -11.06 -5.34 14.70
C GLY A 148 -11.68 -3.93 14.78
N GLY A 149 -10.96 -2.94 15.32
CA GLY A 149 -11.51 -1.60 15.50
C GLY A 149 -12.59 -1.53 16.57
N LEU A 150 -13.38 -0.46 16.54
CA LEU A 150 -14.55 -0.32 17.39
C LEU A 150 -15.67 -1.26 16.94
N PRO A 151 -16.55 -1.70 17.85
CA PRO A 151 -16.63 -1.33 19.29
C PRO A 151 -15.75 -2.15 20.23
N LYS A 152 -15.03 -3.17 19.78
CA LYS A 152 -14.38 -4.14 20.68
C LYS A 152 -12.88 -3.87 20.90
N LEU A 153 -12.15 -3.32 19.93
CA LEU A 153 -10.68 -3.08 19.95
C LEU A 153 -9.85 -4.32 20.28
N GLU A 154 -10.30 -5.48 19.82
CA GLU A 154 -9.60 -6.76 19.96
C GLU A 154 -9.00 -7.23 18.62
N LYS A 155 -8.21 -8.32 18.65
CA LYS A 155 -7.75 -8.96 17.43
C LYS A 155 -8.92 -9.56 16.65
N LYS A 156 -8.92 -9.41 15.33
CA LYS A 156 -9.97 -9.97 14.47
C LYS A 156 -10.19 -11.48 14.67
N ALA A 157 -9.12 -12.21 15.01
CA ALA A 157 -9.23 -13.65 15.32
C ALA A 157 -10.24 -13.94 16.43
N ASN A 158 -10.31 -13.09 17.47
CA ASN A 158 -11.16 -13.29 18.65
C ASN A 158 -12.62 -12.88 18.41
N LEU A 159 -12.87 -12.13 17.34
CA LEU A 159 -14.18 -11.52 17.08
C LEU A 159 -14.99 -12.26 16.01
N LYS A 160 -14.46 -13.33 15.40
CA LYS A 160 -15.08 -13.99 14.24
C LYS A 160 -16.44 -14.62 14.53
N GLU A 161 -16.61 -15.16 15.72
CA GLU A 161 -17.90 -15.75 16.14
C GLU A 161 -18.90 -14.64 16.48
N ASP A 162 -18.50 -13.68 17.30
CA ASP A 162 -19.32 -12.56 17.74
C ASP A 162 -19.84 -11.72 16.57
N ILE A 163 -19.00 -11.38 15.59
CA ILE A 163 -19.39 -10.55 14.45
C ILE A 163 -20.42 -11.23 13.54
N THR A 164 -20.46 -12.57 13.51
CA THR A 164 -21.43 -13.28 12.68
C THR A 164 -22.85 -13.02 13.15
N ASP A 165 -23.04 -12.93 14.45
CA ASP A 165 -24.36 -12.71 15.07
C ASP A 165 -24.74 -11.23 15.14
N ASN A 166 -23.74 -10.33 15.28
CA ASN A 166 -23.95 -8.91 15.56
C ASN A 166 -23.63 -7.98 14.37
N LEU A 167 -23.33 -8.52 13.18
CA LEU A 167 -22.86 -7.74 12.04
C LEU A 167 -23.77 -6.54 11.70
N GLN A 168 -25.08 -6.77 11.64
CA GLN A 168 -26.02 -5.71 11.23
C GLN A 168 -26.11 -4.61 12.29
N ASP A 169 -26.17 -5.00 13.55
CA ASP A 169 -26.23 -4.05 14.68
C ASP A 169 -24.97 -3.17 14.74
N GLU A 170 -23.78 -3.77 14.48
CA GLU A 170 -22.53 -3.01 14.42
C GLU A 170 -22.46 -2.08 13.19
N LEU A 171 -23.00 -2.49 12.03
CA LEU A 171 -23.11 -1.62 10.86
C LEU A 171 -24.05 -0.45 11.11
N ASP A 172 -25.21 -0.70 11.73
CA ASP A 172 -26.23 0.31 12.03
C ASP A 172 -25.75 1.32 13.11
N ALA A 173 -24.85 0.90 13.99
CA ALA A 173 -24.24 1.76 15.01
C ALA A 173 -23.22 2.76 14.43
N GLU A 174 -22.76 2.56 13.19
CA GLU A 174 -21.88 3.46 12.44
C GLU A 174 -20.62 3.91 13.22
N TYR A 175 -19.94 2.98 13.93
CA TYR A 175 -18.74 3.29 14.69
C TYR A 175 -17.66 3.94 13.81
N PRO A 176 -16.92 4.95 14.33
CA PRO A 176 -15.83 5.58 13.60
C PRO A 176 -14.57 4.70 13.57
N CYS A 177 -13.68 4.98 12.64
CA CYS A 177 -12.33 4.41 12.63
C CYS A 177 -11.54 4.86 13.85
N VAL A 178 -10.56 4.05 14.26
CA VAL A 178 -9.55 4.43 15.25
C VAL A 178 -8.26 4.90 14.57
N PRO A 179 -7.50 5.84 15.15
CA PRO A 179 -6.29 6.35 14.54
C PRO A 179 -5.15 5.38 14.80
N TYR A 180 -4.54 4.88 13.75
CA TYR A 180 -3.27 4.18 13.83
C TYR A 180 -2.17 4.94 13.10
N THR A 181 -0.95 4.52 13.29
CA THR A 181 0.23 5.17 12.75
C THR A 181 1.03 4.21 11.89
N ARG A 182 1.43 4.65 10.71
CA ARG A 182 2.44 4.00 9.89
C ARG A 182 3.63 4.92 9.71
N THR A 183 4.79 4.46 10.12
CA THR A 183 6.04 5.20 10.05
C THR A 183 6.86 4.82 8.82
N GLN A 184 7.62 5.76 8.32
CA GLN A 184 8.51 5.62 7.17
C GLN A 184 9.79 6.42 7.41
N GLU A 185 10.71 6.34 6.45
CA GLU A 185 11.96 7.12 6.43
C GLU A 185 11.70 8.63 6.56
N ARG A 186 12.67 9.38 7.05
CA ARG A 186 12.58 10.85 7.25
C ARG A 186 11.44 11.28 8.16
N LYS A 187 11.15 10.48 9.18
CA LYS A 187 10.04 10.73 10.14
C LYS A 187 8.66 10.86 9.48
N LYS A 188 8.52 10.41 8.20
CA LYS A 188 7.22 10.47 7.54
C LYS A 188 6.24 9.57 8.27
N THR A 189 5.20 10.18 8.81
CA THR A 189 4.20 9.53 9.63
C THR A 189 2.84 9.63 8.93
N ARG A 190 2.28 8.49 8.53
CA ARG A 190 0.95 8.42 7.91
C ARG A 190 -0.11 8.12 8.95
N ASN A 191 -1.25 8.80 8.85
CA ASN A 191 -2.45 8.47 9.60
C ASN A 191 -3.13 7.26 8.93
N VAL A 192 -3.37 6.19 9.69
CA VAL A 192 -4.02 4.97 9.21
C VAL A 192 -5.40 4.86 9.86
N TRP A 193 -6.41 4.63 9.06
CA TRP A 193 -7.78 4.49 9.48
C TRP A 193 -8.04 3.05 9.93
N GLY A 194 -8.15 2.83 11.23
CA GLY A 194 -8.42 1.51 11.80
C GLY A 194 -9.91 1.21 11.78
N TYR A 195 -10.34 0.56 10.74
CA TYR A 195 -11.75 0.26 10.45
C TYR A 195 -12.40 -0.64 11.49
N PRO A 196 -13.69 -0.42 11.82
CA PRO A 196 -14.52 -1.42 12.47
C PRO A 196 -14.55 -2.73 11.67
N MET A 197 -14.62 -3.86 12.36
CA MET A 197 -14.61 -5.17 11.69
C MET A 197 -15.86 -5.37 10.82
N ALA A 198 -17.01 -4.86 11.24
CA ALA A 198 -18.24 -4.91 10.48
C ALA A 198 -18.11 -4.20 9.12
N ASP A 199 -17.60 -2.95 9.12
CA ASP A 199 -17.34 -2.20 7.89
C ASP A 199 -16.30 -2.91 7.01
N THR A 200 -15.19 -3.41 7.61
CA THR A 200 -14.17 -4.19 6.89
C THR A 200 -14.80 -5.39 6.16
N LEU A 201 -15.65 -6.18 6.83
CA LEU A 201 -16.30 -7.33 6.23
C LEU A 201 -17.27 -6.93 5.11
N ASN A 202 -18.05 -5.88 5.34
CA ASN A 202 -19.00 -5.40 4.35
C ASN A 202 -18.31 -4.90 3.08
N GLU A 203 -17.20 -4.15 3.21
CA GLU A 203 -16.35 -3.74 2.09
C GLU A 203 -15.70 -4.94 1.38
N MET A 204 -15.17 -5.93 2.12
CA MET A 204 -14.54 -7.12 1.54
C MET A 204 -15.49 -7.92 0.66
N ARG A 205 -16.80 -7.88 0.93
CA ARG A 205 -17.81 -8.54 0.08
C ARG A 205 -17.84 -7.98 -1.34
N VAL A 206 -17.46 -6.73 -1.53
CA VAL A 206 -17.32 -6.05 -2.83
C VAL A 206 -15.87 -6.10 -3.32
N ALA A 207 -14.91 -5.80 -2.45
CA ALA A 207 -13.50 -5.69 -2.82
C ALA A 207 -12.90 -7.01 -3.32
N SER A 208 -13.25 -8.16 -2.68
CA SER A 208 -12.70 -9.46 -3.06
C SER A 208 -13.06 -9.86 -4.49
N PRO A 209 -14.34 -9.87 -4.90
CA PRO A 209 -14.70 -10.22 -6.28
C PRO A 209 -14.19 -9.22 -7.31
N LEU A 210 -14.06 -7.92 -6.97
CA LEU A 210 -13.44 -6.92 -7.85
C LEU A 210 -11.95 -7.22 -8.05
N THR A 211 -11.22 -7.50 -6.98
CA THR A 211 -9.79 -7.82 -7.03
C THR A 211 -9.55 -9.06 -7.91
N GLU A 212 -10.33 -10.12 -7.72
CA GLU A 212 -10.23 -11.34 -8.55
C GLU A 212 -10.57 -11.06 -10.02
N TYR A 213 -11.59 -10.24 -10.26
CA TYR A 213 -11.97 -9.83 -11.62
C TYR A 213 -10.84 -9.04 -12.29
N TYR A 214 -10.31 -8.02 -11.62
CA TYR A 214 -9.22 -7.20 -12.17
C TYR A 214 -7.95 -8.02 -12.40
N LYS A 215 -7.60 -8.90 -11.47
CA LYS A 215 -6.46 -9.80 -11.62
C LYS A 215 -6.59 -10.70 -12.87
N ALA A 216 -7.78 -11.16 -13.19
CA ALA A 216 -8.02 -12.07 -14.30
C ALA A 216 -8.22 -11.36 -15.65
N HIS A 217 -8.74 -10.12 -15.67
CA HIS A 217 -9.26 -9.50 -16.89
C HIS A 217 -8.68 -8.13 -17.21
N SER A 218 -7.88 -7.51 -16.33
CA SER A 218 -7.41 -6.14 -16.53
C SER A 218 -5.92 -6.07 -16.78
N SER A 219 -5.51 -5.72 -18.00
CA SER A 219 -4.10 -5.56 -18.39
C SER A 219 -3.38 -4.44 -17.63
N TYR A 220 -4.09 -3.39 -17.26
CA TYR A 220 -3.58 -2.21 -16.56
C TYR A 220 -3.51 -2.37 -15.02
N ARG A 221 -3.78 -3.55 -14.50
CA ARG A 221 -3.72 -3.90 -13.06
C ARG A 221 -2.76 -5.07 -12.83
N SER A 222 -1.65 -5.10 -13.56
CA SER A 222 -0.73 -6.24 -13.61
C SER A 222 -0.16 -6.60 -12.23
N SER A 223 0.02 -5.61 -11.35
CA SER A 223 0.53 -5.78 -9.98
C SER A 223 -0.32 -6.73 -9.11
N LEU A 224 -1.62 -6.86 -9.39
CA LEU A 224 -2.50 -7.81 -8.68
C LEU A 224 -2.12 -9.28 -8.94
N ALA A 225 -1.46 -9.56 -10.05
CA ALA A 225 -0.97 -10.89 -10.40
C ALA A 225 0.52 -11.10 -10.05
N GLY A 226 1.14 -10.12 -9.38
CA GLY A 226 2.52 -10.19 -8.88
C GLY A 226 3.57 -9.55 -9.79
N PRO A 227 4.81 -9.43 -9.30
CA PRO A 227 5.89 -8.68 -9.97
C PRO A 227 6.25 -9.15 -11.37
N SER A 228 6.22 -10.44 -11.64
CA SER A 228 6.49 -10.95 -13.01
C SER A 228 5.43 -10.53 -14.03
N SER A 229 4.19 -10.27 -13.58
CA SER A 229 3.16 -9.69 -14.44
C SER A 229 3.41 -8.22 -14.70
N VAL A 230 3.92 -7.49 -13.71
CA VAL A 230 4.38 -6.09 -13.88
C VAL A 230 5.53 -6.05 -14.89
N ASP A 231 6.55 -6.90 -14.73
CA ASP A 231 7.69 -6.96 -15.67
C ASP A 231 7.20 -7.18 -17.12
N LYS A 232 6.28 -8.10 -17.34
CA LYS A 232 5.67 -8.35 -18.67
C LYS A 232 4.89 -7.14 -19.19
N ARG A 233 4.11 -6.50 -18.31
CA ARG A 233 3.32 -5.33 -18.68
C ARG A 233 4.21 -4.16 -19.05
N LEU A 234 5.22 -3.85 -18.24
CA LEU A 234 6.15 -2.76 -18.50
C LEU A 234 6.98 -3.02 -19.75
N ARG A 235 7.35 -4.28 -20.05
CA ARG A 235 7.95 -4.65 -21.35
C ARG A 235 7.04 -4.24 -22.52
N THR A 236 5.76 -4.54 -22.43
CA THR A 236 4.78 -4.14 -23.46
C THR A 236 4.69 -2.63 -23.60
N LEU A 237 4.62 -1.88 -22.50
CA LEU A 237 4.55 -0.43 -22.54
C LEU A 237 5.83 0.20 -23.09
N LEU A 238 7.02 -0.33 -22.72
CA LEU A 238 8.31 0.14 -23.22
C LEU A 238 8.48 -0.07 -24.74
N SER A 239 7.91 -1.13 -25.30
CA SER A 239 7.98 -1.41 -26.74
C SER A 239 7.06 -0.52 -27.59
N ARG A 240 6.10 0.19 -26.97
CA ARG A 240 5.16 1.06 -27.68
C ARG A 240 5.78 2.40 -28.01
N ARG A 241 5.26 3.05 -29.06
CA ARG A 241 5.61 4.44 -29.40
C ARG A 241 4.99 5.40 -28.37
N GLY A 242 5.66 6.52 -28.13
CA GLY A 242 5.24 7.55 -27.17
C GLY A 242 6.19 7.65 -25.98
N LYS A 243 6.00 8.69 -25.19
CA LYS A 243 6.78 8.92 -23.96
C LYS A 243 6.32 8.02 -22.84
N LYS A 244 7.26 7.58 -22.02
CA LYS A 244 7.05 6.79 -20.80
C LYS A 244 6.88 7.77 -19.64
N VAL A 245 5.71 7.75 -19.02
CA VAL A 245 5.36 8.70 -17.96
C VAL A 245 5.10 7.93 -16.68
N SER A 246 5.92 8.19 -15.67
CA SER A 246 5.72 7.69 -14.29
C SER A 246 5.23 8.85 -13.46
N ILE A 247 4.00 8.78 -12.96
CA ILE A 247 3.38 9.89 -12.22
C ILE A 247 3.42 9.59 -10.72
N ASP A 248 3.93 10.56 -9.93
CA ASP A 248 3.83 10.60 -8.47
C ASP A 248 2.83 11.69 -8.07
N PHE A 249 1.94 11.38 -7.14
CA PHE A 249 0.97 12.35 -6.63
C PHE A 249 1.29 12.77 -5.19
N LYS A 250 0.87 13.98 -4.82
CA LYS A 250 0.94 14.48 -3.45
C LYS A 250 -0.38 14.18 -2.73
N ALA A 251 -0.31 13.53 -1.58
CA ALA A 251 -1.47 13.22 -0.73
C ALA A 251 -2.66 12.63 -1.53
N TYR A 252 -2.37 11.65 -2.40
CA TYR A 252 -3.31 11.11 -3.37
C TYR A 252 -4.65 10.72 -2.75
N ASP A 253 -4.62 9.86 -1.73
CA ASP A 253 -5.83 9.37 -1.05
C ASP A 253 -6.71 10.54 -0.56
N ALA A 254 -6.11 11.64 -0.09
CA ALA A 254 -6.85 12.80 0.40
C ALA A 254 -7.55 13.58 -0.72
N HIS A 255 -6.99 13.56 -1.95
CA HIS A 255 -7.52 14.29 -3.11
C HIS A 255 -8.43 13.44 -4.01
N VAL A 256 -8.53 12.13 -3.79
CA VAL A 256 -9.58 11.30 -4.38
C VAL A 256 -10.87 11.54 -3.60
N ASP A 257 -11.48 12.69 -3.83
CA ASP A 257 -12.67 13.16 -3.10
C ASP A 257 -13.95 12.40 -3.51
N PRO A 258 -15.10 12.63 -2.86
CA PRO A 258 -16.35 11.93 -3.16
C PRO A 258 -16.80 12.03 -4.63
N HIS A 259 -16.47 13.08 -5.36
CA HIS A 259 -16.82 13.20 -6.77
C HIS A 259 -16.01 12.24 -7.64
N ILE A 260 -14.71 12.13 -7.36
CA ILE A 260 -13.82 11.17 -8.03
C ILE A 260 -14.19 9.75 -7.60
N GLN A 261 -14.44 9.51 -6.30
CA GLN A 261 -14.90 8.23 -5.77
C GLN A 261 -16.22 7.78 -6.42
N PHE A 262 -17.11 8.71 -6.77
CA PHE A 262 -18.34 8.40 -7.50
C PHE A 262 -18.07 7.78 -8.86
N ALA A 263 -17.08 8.28 -9.61
CA ALA A 263 -16.69 7.69 -10.89
C ALA A 263 -16.18 6.24 -10.71
N ALA A 264 -15.31 5.99 -9.72
CA ALA A 264 -14.85 4.65 -9.37
C ALA A 264 -16.00 3.73 -8.94
N ARG A 265 -16.98 4.24 -8.15
CA ARG A 265 -18.20 3.52 -7.77
C ARG A 265 -19.01 3.07 -8.97
N GLN A 266 -19.25 3.95 -9.94
CA GLN A 266 -20.04 3.61 -11.14
C GLN A 266 -19.33 2.53 -11.97
N LYS A 267 -18.01 2.59 -12.08
CA LYS A 267 -17.21 1.56 -12.73
C LYS A 267 -17.37 0.21 -12.00
N ALA A 268 -17.22 0.20 -10.67
CA ALA A 268 -17.41 -1.01 -9.86
C ALA A 268 -18.82 -1.59 -10.05
N LYS A 269 -19.87 -0.76 -9.92
CA LYS A 269 -21.28 -1.18 -10.12
C LYS A 269 -21.51 -1.82 -11.49
N SER A 270 -20.85 -1.32 -12.55
CA SER A 270 -20.98 -1.89 -13.91
C SER A 270 -20.51 -3.32 -14.02
N LEU A 271 -19.70 -3.81 -13.10
CA LEU A 271 -19.23 -5.21 -13.04
C LEU A 271 -20.17 -6.12 -12.27
N PHE A 272 -21.01 -5.55 -11.38
CA PHE A 272 -21.94 -6.30 -10.55
C PHE A 272 -23.36 -6.41 -11.16
N GLN A 273 -24.09 -7.43 -10.72
CA GLN A 273 -25.52 -7.55 -11.05
C GLN A 273 -26.28 -6.35 -10.49
N LYS A 274 -27.35 -5.92 -11.18
CA LYS A 274 -28.16 -4.77 -10.79
C LYS A 274 -28.74 -4.89 -9.37
N SER A 275 -29.04 -6.11 -8.93
CA SER A 275 -29.52 -6.39 -7.56
C SER A 275 -28.51 -6.09 -6.45
N GLU A 276 -27.25 -5.89 -6.78
CA GLU A 276 -26.18 -5.55 -5.83
C GLU A 276 -25.92 -4.03 -5.73
N HIS A 277 -26.48 -3.24 -6.65
CA HIS A 277 -26.11 -1.83 -6.81
C HIS A 277 -26.41 -0.97 -5.57
N ASP A 278 -27.59 -1.13 -4.94
CA ASP A 278 -27.97 -0.36 -3.76
C ASP A 278 -27.04 -0.64 -2.57
N ALA A 279 -26.64 -1.90 -2.39
CA ALA A 279 -25.70 -2.26 -1.34
C ALA A 279 -24.28 -1.73 -1.63
N ILE A 280 -23.85 -1.69 -2.90
CA ILE A 280 -22.57 -1.10 -3.29
C ILE A 280 -22.61 0.41 -3.04
N ASP A 281 -23.71 1.09 -3.38
CA ASP A 281 -23.88 2.51 -3.10
C ASP A 281 -23.75 2.81 -1.60
N ALA A 282 -24.43 2.04 -0.73
CA ALA A 282 -24.35 2.21 0.71
C ALA A 282 -22.92 1.99 1.25
N ILE A 283 -22.20 0.99 0.72
CA ILE A 283 -20.80 0.70 1.12
C ILE A 283 -19.86 1.86 0.72
N TYR A 284 -19.98 2.38 -0.50
CA TYR A 284 -19.15 3.50 -0.95
C TYR A 284 -19.50 4.82 -0.24
N ASP A 285 -20.78 5.07 0.02
CA ASP A 285 -21.21 6.24 0.81
C ASP A 285 -20.63 6.16 2.24
N ARG A 286 -20.70 4.99 2.86
CA ARG A 286 -20.10 4.77 4.19
C ARG A 286 -18.59 4.97 4.15
N MET A 287 -17.87 4.43 3.15
CA MET A 287 -16.43 4.61 2.99
C MET A 287 -16.04 6.10 2.88
N SER A 288 -16.85 6.91 2.18
CA SER A 288 -16.56 8.34 1.95
C SER A 288 -16.98 9.26 3.11
N THR A 289 -17.66 8.71 4.14
CA THR A 289 -18.19 9.50 5.28
C THR A 289 -17.89 8.92 6.65
N ILE A 290 -17.18 7.78 6.73
CA ILE A 290 -16.85 7.15 8.01
C ILE A 290 -15.98 8.06 8.86
N GLY A 291 -16.41 8.35 10.11
CA GLY A 291 -15.63 9.19 11.01
C GLY A 291 -14.31 8.54 11.44
N ILE A 292 -13.41 9.35 11.99
CA ILE A 292 -12.16 8.88 12.61
C ILE A 292 -11.95 9.56 13.95
N VAL A 293 -11.68 8.76 15.00
CA VAL A 293 -11.26 9.28 16.30
C VAL A 293 -9.89 9.92 16.19
N THR A 294 -9.69 11.05 16.83
CA THR A 294 -8.40 11.76 16.87
C THR A 294 -8.19 12.36 18.27
N PRO A 295 -6.99 12.86 18.59
CA PRO A 295 -6.79 13.64 19.81
C PRO A 295 -7.67 14.90 19.93
N ASP A 296 -8.13 15.46 18.82
CA ASP A 296 -9.03 16.63 18.80
C ASP A 296 -10.52 16.24 19.00
N GLY A 297 -10.88 14.96 18.93
CA GLY A 297 -12.26 14.46 18.89
C GLY A 297 -12.51 13.59 17.66
N ILE A 298 -13.76 13.31 17.31
CA ILE A 298 -14.11 12.52 16.14
C ILE A 298 -14.28 13.46 14.94
N TYR A 299 -13.46 13.28 13.92
CA TYR A 299 -13.61 13.97 12.64
C TYR A 299 -14.67 13.24 11.81
N ASN A 300 -15.68 13.96 11.39
CA ASN A 300 -16.81 13.47 10.58
C ASN A 300 -17.00 14.39 9.37
N GLY A 301 -17.69 13.89 8.37
CA GLY A 301 -17.99 14.59 7.12
C GLY A 301 -17.48 13.80 5.93
N SER A 302 -17.74 14.28 4.74
CA SER A 302 -17.21 13.68 3.50
C SER A 302 -15.72 13.90 3.38
N HIS A 303 -15.00 12.89 2.88
CA HIS A 303 -13.54 12.91 2.85
C HIS A 303 -12.97 12.08 1.70
N GLY A 304 -11.66 12.21 1.47
CA GLY A 304 -10.88 11.39 0.56
C GLY A 304 -10.90 9.89 0.91
N VAL A 305 -10.17 9.08 0.20
CA VAL A 305 -10.14 7.61 0.40
C VAL A 305 -9.38 7.26 1.68
N PRO A 306 -10.00 6.59 2.67
CA PRO A 306 -9.34 6.23 3.92
C PRO A 306 -8.36 5.08 3.71
N SER A 307 -7.11 5.26 4.15
CA SER A 307 -6.00 4.30 3.94
C SER A 307 -6.14 2.95 4.66
N GLY A 308 -7.27 2.68 5.32
CA GLY A 308 -7.55 1.42 6.01
C GLY A 308 -8.72 0.63 5.43
N SER A 309 -9.43 1.20 4.46
CA SER A 309 -10.53 0.56 3.75
C SER A 309 -10.05 -0.63 2.92
N SER A 310 -10.87 -1.67 2.83
CA SER A 310 -10.64 -2.79 1.90
C SER A 310 -10.75 -2.39 0.43
N LEU A 311 -11.38 -1.25 0.16
CA LEU A 311 -11.59 -0.69 -1.17
C LEU A 311 -10.49 0.30 -1.60
N THR A 312 -9.60 0.75 -0.70
CA THR A 312 -8.61 1.81 -0.99
C THR A 312 -7.91 1.62 -2.33
N ASN A 313 -7.21 0.50 -2.52
CA ASN A 313 -6.47 0.27 -3.76
C ASN A 313 -7.35 0.19 -5.01
N ILE A 314 -8.60 -0.30 -4.87
CA ILE A 314 -9.56 -0.39 -5.98
C ILE A 314 -10.00 1.01 -6.37
N VAL A 315 -10.46 1.81 -5.40
CA VAL A 315 -10.96 3.16 -5.64
C VAL A 315 -9.87 4.06 -6.19
N ASP A 316 -8.68 4.04 -5.60
CA ASP A 316 -7.55 4.84 -6.04
C ASP A 316 -7.12 4.50 -7.47
N SER A 317 -7.02 3.22 -7.79
CA SER A 317 -6.66 2.81 -9.15
C SER A 317 -7.78 3.07 -10.16
N ASP A 318 -9.04 2.88 -9.78
CA ASP A 318 -10.16 3.17 -10.66
C ASP A 318 -10.34 4.68 -10.87
N ALA A 319 -10.00 5.51 -9.88
CA ALA A 319 -9.94 6.96 -10.01
C ALA A 319 -8.92 7.39 -11.08
N GLN A 320 -7.69 6.88 -10.99
CA GLN A 320 -6.67 7.12 -12.02
C GLN A 320 -7.14 6.65 -13.40
N TYR A 321 -7.72 5.46 -13.48
CA TYR A 321 -8.23 4.91 -14.73
C TYR A 321 -9.30 5.79 -15.34
N GLU A 322 -10.30 6.22 -14.57
CA GLU A 322 -11.43 7.02 -15.06
C GLU A 322 -10.97 8.40 -15.57
N ILE A 323 -9.96 8.98 -14.96
CA ILE A 323 -9.36 10.23 -15.42
C ILE A 323 -8.46 9.98 -16.64
N ALA A 324 -7.55 9.00 -16.60
CA ALA A 324 -6.62 8.71 -17.68
C ALA A 324 -7.33 8.37 -19.01
N LYS A 325 -8.46 7.65 -18.95
CA LYS A 325 -9.22 7.25 -20.14
C LYS A 325 -9.79 8.40 -20.96
N LEU A 326 -9.79 9.62 -20.42
CA LEU A 326 -10.19 10.83 -21.16
C LEU A 326 -9.13 11.26 -22.19
N VAL A 327 -7.89 10.76 -22.07
CA VAL A 327 -6.74 11.15 -22.88
C VAL A 327 -6.07 9.98 -23.57
N ILE A 328 -6.05 8.81 -22.94
CA ILE A 328 -5.43 7.58 -23.45
C ILE A 328 -6.41 6.39 -23.35
N ILE A 329 -5.99 5.22 -23.83
CA ILE A 329 -6.69 3.95 -23.62
C ILE A 329 -5.90 3.16 -22.54
N PRO A 330 -6.31 3.20 -21.26
CA PRO A 330 -5.49 2.61 -20.17
C PRO A 330 -5.23 1.11 -20.33
N GLU A 331 -6.16 0.36 -20.93
CA GLU A 331 -5.99 -1.08 -21.20
C GLU A 331 -4.75 -1.33 -22.08
N ASP A 332 -4.44 -0.41 -22.96
CA ASP A 332 -3.30 -0.48 -23.87
C ASP A 332 -2.07 0.25 -23.34
N GLU A 333 -2.26 1.41 -22.71
CA GLU A 333 -1.22 2.43 -22.52
C GLU A 333 -0.89 2.68 -21.03
N ALA A 334 -1.42 1.91 -20.09
CA ALA A 334 -1.16 2.14 -18.66
C ALA A 334 -0.92 0.85 -17.86
N ASP A 335 -0.24 1.00 -16.71
CA ASP A 335 -0.31 0.10 -15.56
C ASP A 335 -0.50 0.94 -14.30
N ILE A 336 -1.49 0.58 -13.45
CA ILE A 336 -1.95 1.42 -12.34
C ILE A 336 -2.07 0.58 -11.06
N HIS A 337 -1.54 1.09 -9.95
CA HIS A 337 -1.65 0.47 -8.64
C HIS A 337 -1.78 1.52 -7.52
N GLY A 338 -3.00 1.79 -7.08
CA GLY A 338 -3.27 2.84 -6.10
C GLY A 338 -2.87 4.20 -6.62
N ASP A 339 -1.96 4.87 -5.93
CA ASP A 339 -1.36 6.16 -6.31
C ASP A 339 -0.22 6.04 -7.33
N ASP A 340 0.34 4.87 -7.54
CA ASP A 340 1.39 4.64 -8.54
C ASP A 340 0.79 4.42 -9.94
N GLY A 341 1.26 5.15 -10.95
CA GLY A 341 0.84 5.01 -12.34
C GLY A 341 2.01 5.08 -13.33
N ALA A 342 2.06 4.09 -14.25
CA ALA A 342 2.97 4.06 -15.39
C ALA A 342 2.16 4.17 -16.69
N TYR A 343 2.46 5.15 -17.52
CA TYR A 343 1.68 5.48 -18.71
C TYR A 343 2.58 5.61 -19.95
N ASN A 344 2.09 5.15 -21.08
CA ASN A 344 2.66 5.50 -22.37
C ASN A 344 1.75 6.57 -23.02
N SER A 345 2.31 7.71 -23.37
CA SER A 345 1.52 8.84 -23.90
C SER A 345 2.21 9.51 -25.07
N ALA A 346 1.44 9.84 -26.09
CA ALA A 346 1.90 10.69 -27.18
C ALA A 346 2.03 12.15 -26.74
N ASP A 347 1.27 12.57 -25.72
CA ASP A 347 1.23 13.93 -25.17
C ASP A 347 1.23 13.85 -23.63
N PRO A 348 2.41 13.79 -22.99
CA PRO A 348 2.54 13.74 -21.54
C PRO A 348 1.94 14.94 -20.82
N ASP A 349 2.09 16.14 -21.38
CA ASP A 349 1.61 17.38 -20.76
C ASP A 349 0.09 17.40 -20.68
N LYS A 350 -0.58 16.90 -21.73
CA LYS A 350 -2.03 16.73 -21.74
C LYS A 350 -2.49 15.68 -20.73
N LEU A 351 -1.75 14.59 -20.55
CA LEU A 351 -2.07 13.57 -19.56
C LEU A 351 -1.94 14.13 -18.14
N ILE A 352 -0.84 14.83 -17.84
CA ILE A 352 -0.58 15.44 -16.54
C ILE A 352 -1.60 16.54 -16.22
N SER A 353 -1.85 17.47 -17.15
CA SER A 353 -2.83 18.53 -16.96
C SER A 353 -4.24 17.97 -16.74
N ASN A 354 -4.58 16.85 -17.39
CA ASN A 354 -5.86 16.19 -17.20
C ASN A 354 -6.05 15.68 -15.75
N PHE A 355 -5.01 15.14 -15.10
CA PHE A 355 -5.09 14.79 -13.68
C PHE A 355 -5.26 16.01 -12.79
N ILE A 356 -4.52 17.09 -13.07
CA ILE A 356 -4.59 18.35 -12.29
C ILE A 356 -5.98 18.99 -12.45
N ASP A 357 -6.53 19.04 -13.65
CA ASP A 357 -7.85 19.60 -13.93
C ASP A 357 -8.98 18.88 -13.16
N HIS A 358 -8.78 17.61 -12.83
CA HIS A 358 -9.71 16.80 -12.05
C HIS A 358 -9.36 16.72 -10.55
N GLY A 359 -8.48 17.61 -10.05
CA GLY A 359 -8.23 17.80 -8.63
C GLY A 359 -7.09 16.96 -8.03
N LEU A 360 -6.38 16.17 -8.82
CA LEU A 360 -5.23 15.40 -8.33
C LEU A 360 -3.94 16.23 -8.38
N LEU A 361 -3.19 16.25 -7.27
CA LEU A 361 -1.96 17.04 -7.19
C LEU A 361 -0.76 16.23 -7.69
N VAL A 362 -0.31 16.50 -8.90
CA VAL A 362 0.91 15.87 -9.46
C VAL A 362 2.16 16.43 -8.78
N ASN A 363 3.08 15.54 -8.41
CA ASN A 363 4.38 15.87 -7.86
C ASN A 363 5.43 15.98 -8.98
N GLU A 364 5.57 17.16 -9.57
CA GLU A 364 6.49 17.38 -10.69
C GLU A 364 7.93 16.93 -10.41
N GLY A 365 8.42 17.15 -9.18
CA GLY A 365 9.78 16.75 -8.78
C GLY A 365 10.04 15.24 -8.70
N LYS A 366 8.99 14.42 -8.80
CA LYS A 366 9.06 12.95 -8.79
C LYS A 366 8.33 12.29 -9.95
N THR A 367 7.73 13.07 -10.81
CA THR A 367 7.13 12.61 -12.05
C THR A 367 8.23 12.51 -13.11
N HIS A 368 8.32 11.37 -13.78
CA HIS A 368 9.35 11.12 -14.80
C HIS A 368 8.72 10.98 -16.17
N ILE A 369 9.30 11.68 -17.15
CA ILE A 369 8.96 11.57 -18.57
C ILE A 369 10.23 11.14 -19.31
N SER A 370 10.18 10.00 -19.99
CA SER A 370 11.32 9.46 -20.70
C SER A 370 10.94 8.81 -22.03
N ASP A 371 11.94 8.40 -22.80
CA ASP A 371 11.75 7.61 -24.01
C ASP A 371 11.82 6.10 -23.76
N ASP A 372 12.58 5.66 -22.73
CA ASP A 372 13.10 4.31 -22.61
C ASP A 372 13.06 3.70 -21.21
N TYR A 373 12.49 4.39 -20.20
CA TYR A 373 12.38 3.81 -18.86
C TYR A 373 11.08 4.22 -18.13
N PHE A 374 10.75 3.44 -17.09
CA PHE A 374 9.78 3.80 -16.06
C PHE A 374 10.41 3.74 -14.66
N ILE A 375 9.93 4.58 -13.76
CA ILE A 375 10.07 4.39 -12.31
C ILE A 375 8.67 4.07 -11.77
N TYR A 376 8.45 2.81 -11.39
CA TYR A 376 7.13 2.33 -11.01
C TYR A 376 7.22 1.31 -9.87
N LEU A 377 6.32 1.38 -8.90
CA LEU A 377 6.32 0.52 -7.71
C LEU A 377 7.71 0.43 -7.05
N GLN A 378 8.38 1.59 -6.93
CA GLN A 378 9.72 1.73 -6.34
C GLN A 378 10.86 1.02 -7.10
N ASN A 379 10.65 0.60 -8.33
CA ASN A 379 11.65 -0.03 -9.18
C ASN A 379 11.94 0.83 -10.42
N TYR A 380 13.16 0.70 -10.94
CA TYR A 380 13.54 1.19 -12.24
C TYR A 380 13.34 0.10 -13.30
N TYR A 381 12.68 0.42 -14.40
CA TYR A 381 12.41 -0.49 -15.52
C TYR A 381 12.95 0.09 -16.81
N SER A 382 13.83 -0.63 -17.47
CA SER A 382 14.33 -0.36 -18.80
C SER A 382 14.60 -1.70 -19.52
N GLN A 383 14.63 -1.68 -20.84
CA GLN A 383 15.08 -2.86 -21.59
C GLN A 383 16.58 -3.08 -21.33
N ASP A 384 16.98 -4.33 -21.17
CA ASP A 384 18.39 -4.74 -21.20
C ASP A 384 18.85 -5.03 -22.65
N ASP A 385 20.12 -5.46 -22.82
CA ASP A 385 20.71 -5.75 -24.13
C ASP A 385 19.99 -6.88 -24.89
N ASN A 386 19.25 -7.74 -24.17
CA ASN A 386 18.45 -8.82 -24.75
C ASN A 386 17.00 -8.40 -25.03
N GLY A 387 16.62 -7.16 -24.69
CA GLY A 387 15.26 -6.67 -24.78
C GLY A 387 14.34 -7.12 -23.63
N ASP A 388 14.92 -7.71 -22.57
CA ASP A 388 14.18 -8.11 -21.39
C ASP A 388 13.96 -6.93 -20.44
N VAL A 389 12.85 -6.97 -19.72
CA VAL A 389 12.46 -5.93 -18.76
C VAL A 389 12.16 -6.55 -17.40
N TYR A 390 12.91 -6.11 -16.39
CA TYR A 390 12.73 -6.51 -15.00
C TYR A 390 12.82 -5.30 -14.08
N GLY A 391 12.03 -5.32 -13.01
CA GLY A 391 12.09 -4.28 -11.99
C GLY A 391 13.40 -4.33 -11.20
N LYS A 392 14.23 -3.30 -11.36
CA LYS A 392 15.50 -3.14 -10.65
C LYS A 392 15.26 -2.34 -9.36
N TYR A 393 15.27 -3.04 -8.23
CA TYR A 393 15.02 -2.46 -6.91
C TYR A 393 16.30 -1.81 -6.35
N PRO A 394 16.24 -0.58 -5.79
CA PRO A 394 17.42 0.13 -5.30
C PRO A 394 18.12 -0.58 -4.15
N ILE A 395 19.47 -0.68 -4.21
CA ILE A 395 20.26 -1.31 -3.15
C ILE A 395 20.33 -0.44 -1.89
N TYR A 396 20.35 0.89 -2.01
CA TYR A 396 20.26 1.78 -0.85
C TYR A 396 18.94 1.62 -0.09
N ARG A 397 17.84 1.36 -0.80
CA ARG A 397 16.58 1.03 -0.17
C ARG A 397 16.61 -0.33 0.54
N ALA A 398 17.30 -1.31 -0.04
CA ALA A 398 17.45 -2.63 0.57
C ALA A 398 18.25 -2.55 1.87
N ILE A 399 19.41 -1.90 1.87
CA ILE A 399 20.27 -1.78 3.06
C ILE A 399 19.60 -0.96 4.17
N LEU A 400 18.88 0.11 3.82
CA LEU A 400 18.06 0.88 4.76
C LEU A 400 17.04 -0.03 5.46
N ARG A 401 16.33 -0.86 4.71
CA ARG A 401 15.32 -1.78 5.25
C ARG A 401 15.93 -2.96 6.01
N ILE A 402 17.15 -3.37 5.68
CA ILE A 402 17.89 -4.38 6.44
C ILE A 402 18.26 -3.81 7.81
N HIS A 403 18.78 -2.60 7.86
CA HIS A 403 19.29 -1.98 9.09
C HIS A 403 18.18 -1.45 9.99
N PHE A 404 17.22 -0.66 9.45
CA PHE A 404 16.13 -0.05 10.22
C PHE A 404 14.84 -0.86 10.17
N LEU A 405 14.23 -1.06 11.33
CA LEU A 405 12.91 -1.68 11.46
C LEU A 405 11.82 -0.59 11.50
N GLU A 406 10.67 -0.87 10.92
CA GLU A 406 9.47 -0.04 11.04
C GLU A 406 8.79 -0.27 12.39
N ARG A 407 8.78 -1.53 12.84
CA ARG A 407 8.21 -1.97 14.11
C ARG A 407 8.92 -3.21 14.61
N TRP A 408 8.85 -3.44 15.90
CA TRP A 408 9.32 -4.69 16.50
C TRP A 408 8.31 -5.81 16.25
N THR A 409 8.80 -7.01 15.98
CA THR A 409 7.99 -8.21 15.88
C THR A 409 8.40 -9.15 17.02
N ASN A 410 7.43 -9.60 17.81
CA ASN A 410 7.70 -10.57 18.87
C ASN A 410 7.81 -12.00 18.27
N PHE A 411 8.93 -12.27 17.61
CA PHE A 411 9.20 -13.55 16.96
C PHE A 411 9.46 -14.69 17.96
N GLU A 412 9.90 -14.37 19.18
CA GLU A 412 10.16 -15.36 20.23
C GLU A 412 8.87 -16.03 20.71
N SER A 413 7.74 -15.30 20.71
CA SER A 413 6.43 -15.84 21.12
C SER A 413 5.92 -16.98 20.23
N VAL A 414 6.51 -17.15 19.04
CA VAL A 414 6.19 -18.24 18.09
C VAL A 414 7.34 -19.24 17.92
N GLY A 415 8.33 -19.20 18.82
CA GLY A 415 9.44 -20.14 18.88
C GLY A 415 10.60 -19.87 17.91
N LEU A 416 10.60 -18.74 17.22
CA LEU A 416 11.71 -18.32 16.37
C LEU A 416 12.84 -17.73 17.22
N ASN A 417 14.09 -18.05 16.88
CA ASN A 417 15.26 -17.35 17.39
C ASN A 417 15.61 -16.13 16.51
N GLY A 418 16.40 -15.23 17.06
CA GLY A 418 16.78 -13.99 16.34
C GLY A 418 17.61 -14.25 15.08
N GLN A 419 18.46 -15.27 15.07
CA GLN A 419 19.25 -15.63 13.89
C GLN A 419 18.36 -15.99 12.70
N ASP A 420 17.40 -16.90 12.89
CA ASP A 420 16.50 -17.34 11.84
C ASP A 420 15.57 -16.22 11.40
N TYR A 421 14.97 -15.48 12.35
CA TYR A 421 14.06 -14.38 12.04
C TYR A 421 14.73 -13.29 11.19
N PHE A 422 15.87 -12.78 11.64
CA PHE A 422 16.58 -11.70 10.92
C PHE A 422 17.25 -12.21 9.64
N GLY A 423 17.77 -13.45 9.63
CA GLY A 423 18.32 -14.07 8.43
C GLY A 423 17.29 -14.19 7.31
N ILE A 424 16.12 -14.77 7.61
CA ILE A 424 15.02 -14.91 6.63
C ILE A 424 14.52 -13.54 6.16
N ARG A 425 14.40 -12.58 7.09
CA ARG A 425 14.00 -11.22 6.74
C ARG A 425 14.99 -10.56 5.78
N MET A 426 16.29 -10.68 6.02
CA MET A 426 17.33 -10.13 5.14
C MET A 426 17.33 -10.82 3.77
N ILE A 427 17.24 -12.15 3.71
CA ILE A 427 17.10 -12.91 2.45
C ILE A 427 15.90 -12.44 1.65
N SER A 428 14.75 -12.23 2.29
CA SER A 428 13.54 -11.75 1.62
C SER A 428 13.66 -10.31 1.09
N ILE A 429 14.41 -9.45 1.77
CA ILE A 429 14.69 -8.10 1.29
C ILE A 429 15.65 -8.14 0.10
N LEU A 430 16.72 -8.92 0.19
CA LEU A 430 17.72 -9.07 -0.87
C LEU A 430 17.12 -9.66 -2.16
N GLU A 431 16.13 -10.56 -2.06
CA GLU A 431 15.46 -11.13 -3.22
C GLU A 431 14.77 -10.08 -4.10
N ASN A 432 14.32 -8.94 -3.51
CA ASN A 432 13.78 -7.84 -4.32
C ASN A 432 14.84 -7.22 -5.23
N VAL A 433 16.11 -7.37 -4.90
CA VAL A 433 17.24 -6.76 -5.61
C VAL A 433 17.79 -7.67 -6.72
N ARG A 434 17.24 -8.88 -6.89
CA ARG A 434 17.80 -9.95 -7.78
C ARG A 434 18.10 -9.53 -9.23
N TYR A 435 17.45 -8.50 -9.73
CA TYR A 435 17.68 -7.98 -11.08
C TYR A 435 18.55 -6.70 -11.13
N HIS A 436 19.06 -6.26 -9.98
CA HIS A 436 19.99 -5.15 -9.92
C HIS A 436 21.38 -5.59 -10.40
N PRO A 437 22.12 -4.78 -11.20
CA PRO A 437 23.46 -5.14 -11.65
C PRO A 437 24.45 -5.50 -10.52
N LEU A 438 24.28 -4.92 -9.33
CA LEU A 438 25.12 -5.14 -8.15
C LEU A 438 24.55 -6.18 -7.17
N PHE A 439 23.62 -7.03 -7.60
CA PHE A 439 22.94 -7.98 -6.72
C PHE A 439 23.91 -8.93 -6.00
N GLU A 440 24.78 -9.61 -6.73
CA GLU A 440 25.72 -10.56 -6.13
C GLU A 440 26.67 -9.90 -5.13
N GLU A 441 27.16 -8.71 -5.46
CA GLU A 441 28.05 -7.95 -4.58
C GLU A 441 27.31 -7.51 -3.31
N LEU A 442 26.05 -7.11 -3.43
CA LEU A 442 25.22 -6.77 -2.28
C LEU A 442 25.00 -7.98 -1.36
N VAL A 443 24.66 -9.14 -1.92
CA VAL A 443 24.49 -10.37 -1.14
C VAL A 443 25.79 -10.73 -0.42
N ARG A 444 26.95 -10.72 -1.12
CA ARG A 444 28.26 -10.97 -0.52
C ARG A 444 28.60 -9.97 0.58
N PHE A 445 28.27 -8.69 0.38
CA PHE A 445 28.45 -7.66 1.39
C PHE A 445 27.62 -7.97 2.64
N VAL A 446 26.33 -8.29 2.50
CA VAL A 446 25.45 -8.57 3.64
C VAL A 446 25.89 -9.85 4.36
N VAL A 447 26.23 -10.93 3.64
CA VAL A 447 26.75 -12.19 4.25
C VAL A 447 28.03 -11.93 5.06
N LYS A 448 28.93 -11.12 4.53
CA LYS A 448 30.21 -10.79 5.23
C LYS A 448 29.99 -10.01 6.53
N HIS A 449 28.99 -9.16 6.59
CA HIS A 449 28.75 -8.25 7.70
C HIS A 449 27.65 -8.74 8.66
N ASP A 450 26.90 -9.79 8.28
CA ASP A 450 25.95 -10.44 9.19
C ASP A 450 26.69 -11.41 10.14
N LYS A 451 26.38 -11.33 11.42
CA LYS A 451 27.02 -12.16 12.46
C LYS A 451 26.98 -13.67 12.17
N PHE A 452 25.93 -14.13 11.52
CA PHE A 452 25.70 -15.56 11.23
C PHE A 452 25.84 -15.89 9.74
N GLY A 453 26.25 -14.92 8.90
CA GLY A 453 26.43 -15.11 7.46
C GLY A 453 25.14 -15.50 6.74
N LEU A 454 23.99 -15.01 7.19
CA LEU A 454 22.64 -15.35 6.73
C LEU A 454 22.30 -16.86 6.81
N LYS A 455 22.98 -17.61 7.69
CA LYS A 455 22.66 -19.04 7.91
C LYS A 455 21.36 -19.13 8.67
N VAL A 456 20.37 -19.81 8.08
CA VAL A 456 19.05 -20.07 8.66
C VAL A 456 18.84 -21.57 8.81
N SER A 457 18.18 -21.98 9.90
CA SER A 457 17.90 -23.38 10.17
C SER A 457 16.64 -23.85 9.42
N GLU A 458 16.57 -25.14 9.14
CA GLU A 458 15.37 -25.79 8.58
C GLU A 458 14.13 -25.52 9.44
N LYS A 459 14.30 -25.69 10.76
CA LYS A 459 13.25 -25.42 11.72
C LYS A 459 12.81 -23.94 11.67
N GLY A 460 13.76 -23.01 11.60
CA GLY A 460 13.47 -21.57 11.48
C GLY A 460 12.66 -21.22 10.25
N LEU A 461 12.95 -21.81 9.10
CA LEU A 461 12.14 -21.64 7.87
C LEU A 461 10.70 -22.09 8.09
N ILE A 462 10.49 -23.27 8.68
CA ILE A 462 9.14 -23.80 8.94
C ILE A 462 8.39 -22.91 9.94
N ASP A 463 9.02 -22.53 11.04
CA ASP A 463 8.41 -21.72 12.09
C ASP A 463 8.07 -20.31 11.58
N TYR A 464 8.93 -19.72 10.72
CA TYR A 464 8.66 -18.43 10.08
C TYR A 464 7.43 -18.50 9.14
N VAL A 465 7.34 -19.52 8.30
CA VAL A 465 6.19 -19.74 7.42
C VAL A 465 4.91 -19.89 8.25
N ASN A 466 4.95 -20.68 9.34
CA ASN A 466 3.79 -20.85 10.22
C ASN A 466 3.39 -19.54 10.90
N MET A 467 4.34 -18.72 11.37
CA MET A 467 4.08 -17.40 11.92
C MET A 467 3.36 -16.50 10.93
N VAL A 468 3.81 -16.45 9.68
CA VAL A 468 3.20 -15.60 8.64
C VAL A 468 1.81 -16.11 8.27
N LYS A 469 1.62 -17.43 8.13
CA LYS A 469 0.29 -18.04 7.90
C LYS A 469 -0.70 -17.67 9.00
N GLN A 470 -0.31 -17.76 10.25
CA GLN A 470 -1.14 -17.39 11.40
C GLN A 470 -1.50 -15.87 11.36
N SER A 471 -0.55 -15.02 10.97
CA SER A 471 -0.79 -13.58 10.90
C SER A 471 -1.65 -13.15 9.73
N SER A 472 -1.58 -13.84 8.60
CA SER A 472 -2.30 -13.48 7.39
C SER A 472 -3.80 -13.75 7.45
N GLY A 473 -4.24 -14.73 8.26
CA GLY A 473 -5.63 -15.16 8.33
C GLY A 473 -6.11 -15.97 7.12
N THR A 474 -5.24 -16.29 6.19
CA THR A 474 -5.51 -17.13 5.02
C THR A 474 -4.69 -18.41 5.07
N GLN A 475 -5.22 -19.49 4.54
CA GLN A 475 -4.47 -20.73 4.30
C GLN A 475 -3.77 -20.71 2.93
N GLY A 476 -3.65 -19.53 2.34
CA GLY A 476 -3.11 -19.36 1.01
C GLY A 476 -1.58 -19.33 0.97
N ILE A 477 -1.06 -19.19 -0.23
CA ILE A 477 0.35 -19.02 -0.53
C ILE A 477 0.84 -17.71 0.09
N LEU A 478 1.96 -17.78 0.79
CA LEU A 478 2.66 -16.62 1.34
C LEU A 478 3.63 -16.11 0.30
N ILE A 479 3.52 -14.85 -0.02
CA ILE A 479 4.33 -14.21 -1.04
C ILE A 479 5.12 -13.04 -0.47
N ASN A 480 6.36 -12.86 -0.94
CA ASN A 480 7.17 -11.69 -0.65
C ASN A 480 6.73 -10.50 -1.53
N GLN A 481 7.47 -9.39 -1.46
CA GLN A 481 7.17 -8.20 -2.26
C GLN A 481 7.23 -8.43 -3.79
N ARG A 482 7.87 -9.51 -4.25
CA ARG A 482 7.92 -9.90 -5.66
C ARG A 482 6.88 -10.96 -6.03
N GLY A 483 6.00 -11.34 -5.12
CA GLY A 483 4.97 -12.34 -5.38
C GLY A 483 5.46 -13.79 -5.32
N ASP A 484 6.68 -14.04 -4.86
CA ASP A 484 7.22 -15.38 -4.70
C ASP A 484 6.70 -16.01 -3.40
N ASP A 485 6.51 -17.33 -3.40
CA ASP A 485 6.05 -18.08 -2.24
C ASP A 485 7.16 -18.14 -1.17
N LEU A 486 6.86 -17.80 0.09
CA LEU A 486 7.81 -17.93 1.18
C LEU A 486 8.16 -19.38 1.52
N GLU A 487 7.31 -20.35 1.22
CA GLU A 487 7.66 -21.77 1.30
C GLU A 487 8.70 -22.16 0.24
N GLY A 488 8.71 -21.42 -0.89
CA GLY A 488 9.71 -21.54 -1.94
C GLY A 488 10.98 -20.71 -1.72
N ILE A 489 11.25 -20.18 -0.51
CA ILE A 489 12.42 -19.32 -0.22
C ILE A 489 13.76 -19.95 -0.65
N ARG A 490 13.85 -21.28 -0.68
CA ARG A 490 15.02 -22.02 -1.18
C ARG A 490 15.22 -21.85 -2.68
N ASN A 491 14.18 -21.44 -3.42
CA ASN A 491 14.26 -21.15 -4.84
C ASN A 491 14.67 -19.71 -5.13
N PHE A 492 14.76 -18.85 -4.10
CA PHE A 492 15.23 -17.49 -4.26
C PHE A 492 16.66 -17.45 -4.79
N ALA A 493 16.93 -16.52 -5.70
CA ALA A 493 18.28 -16.28 -6.21
C ALA A 493 19.26 -15.97 -5.08
N THR A 494 18.82 -15.18 -4.10
CA THR A 494 19.57 -14.87 -2.88
C THR A 494 19.94 -16.12 -2.09
N PHE A 495 18.99 -17.03 -1.86
CA PHE A 495 19.24 -18.26 -1.08
C PHE A 495 20.22 -19.19 -1.80
N LYS A 496 20.06 -19.36 -3.12
CA LYS A 496 20.98 -20.15 -3.96
C LYS A 496 22.40 -19.59 -3.92
N LEU A 497 22.55 -18.28 -4.09
CA LEU A 497 23.84 -17.61 -4.04
C LEU A 497 24.53 -17.77 -2.67
N ILE A 498 23.79 -17.66 -1.56
CA ILE A 498 24.33 -17.90 -0.19
C ILE A 498 24.80 -19.36 -0.05
N SER A 499 24.01 -20.31 -0.56
CA SER A 499 24.37 -21.73 -0.50
C SER A 499 25.64 -22.07 -1.30
N GLU A 500 25.90 -21.37 -2.39
CA GLU A 500 27.13 -21.53 -3.19
C GLU A 500 28.37 -20.92 -2.51
N MET A 501 28.17 -19.98 -1.58
CA MET A 501 29.26 -19.35 -0.81
C MET A 501 29.63 -20.12 0.48
N SER A 502 28.83 -21.08 0.89
CA SER A 502 29.00 -21.87 2.11
C SER A 502 29.79 -23.13 1.84
#